data_f5234d5c80b081a263c09580426bc780
#
_entry.id   f5234d5c80b081a263c09580426bc780
#
_cell.length_a   1.000
_cell.length_b   1.000
_cell.length_c   1.000
_cell.angle_alpha   90.00
_cell.angle_beta   90.00
_cell.angle_gamma   90.00
#
_symmetry.space_group_name_H-M   'P 1'
#
loop_
_entity.id
_entity.type
_entity.pdbx_description
1 polymer ?
#
loop_
_entity_poly.entity_id
_entity_poly.type
_entity_poly.pdbx_seq_one_letter_code
_entity_poly.pdbx_strand_id
1 'polypeptide(L)'
;YMGIQYLGLNSLFTSILQVLNLAELGVGSAMVYSMYKPISVDDKKMICALMKLYRTYYRVIGIIIAFLGLCLVPFIPKLIKSDVPADINIYILYILNLSVTVLSYWLFAYKNCLLDAHQRTDVASKVTLVTNTLQYIVQFFTLCFLKNYYAYIIVSLAAQALTNILTAVVTTHMYPDYRPEGNLSKEVISGINRRIRDLFTSKLGVVIVNSADTIVISAFLGLTMLAIYQNYFFIMNSIISIVTIIFAACTAGIGNSIIVETKEKNF
;
A
#
# COMPACT_ATOMS: atom_id res chain seq x y z
N TYR A 1 11.36 -23.48 8.84
CA TYR A 1 12.78 -23.28 9.15
C TYR A 1 12.98 -22.25 10.27
N MET A 2 12.14 -21.25 10.34
CA MET A 2 12.08 -20.29 11.44
C MET A 2 10.79 -20.57 12.22
N GLY A 3 10.75 -20.33 13.54
CA GLY A 3 9.57 -20.67 14.34
C GLY A 3 8.31 -19.89 13.94
N ILE A 4 7.14 -20.41 14.33
CA ILE A 4 5.82 -19.81 14.06
C ILE A 4 5.70 -18.38 14.61
N GLN A 5 6.48 -18.02 15.64
CA GLN A 5 6.50 -16.70 16.26
C GLN A 5 6.97 -15.60 15.30
N TYR A 6 7.87 -15.90 14.35
CA TYR A 6 8.29 -14.93 13.31
C TYR A 6 7.14 -14.53 12.38
N LEU A 7 6.27 -15.48 12.05
CA LEU A 7 5.07 -15.20 11.27
C LEU A 7 4.11 -14.28 12.04
N GLY A 8 3.92 -14.54 13.35
CA GLY A 8 3.11 -13.71 14.22
C GLY A 8 3.66 -12.28 14.33
N LEU A 9 4.97 -12.11 14.52
CA LEU A 9 5.63 -10.79 14.55
C LEU A 9 5.45 -10.03 13.24
N ASN A 10 5.67 -10.69 12.10
CA ASN A 10 5.48 -10.07 10.80
C ASN A 10 4.04 -9.58 10.60
N SER A 11 3.07 -10.40 10.96
CA SER A 11 1.64 -10.07 10.86
C SER A 11 1.26 -8.91 11.77
N LEU A 12 1.77 -8.89 13.01
CA LEU A 12 1.55 -7.78 13.94
C LEU A 12 2.10 -6.46 13.40
N PHE A 13 3.36 -6.45 12.96
CA PHE A 13 3.97 -5.24 12.43
C PHE A 13 3.28 -4.75 11.16
N THR A 14 2.92 -5.67 10.26
CA THR A 14 2.14 -5.32 9.07
C THR A 14 0.82 -4.66 9.44
N SER A 15 0.09 -5.19 10.43
CA SER A 15 -1.19 -4.62 10.87
C SER A 15 -1.03 -3.27 11.56
N ILE A 16 0.01 -3.08 12.38
CA ILE A 16 0.31 -1.77 12.98
C ILE A 16 0.61 -0.74 11.89
N LEU A 17 1.45 -1.10 10.92
CA LEU A 17 1.80 -0.22 9.81
C LEU A 17 0.60 0.06 8.91
N GLN A 18 -0.30 -0.91 8.73
CA GLN A 18 -1.55 -0.70 7.98
C GLN A 18 -2.46 0.32 8.67
N VAL A 19 -2.51 0.34 10.00
CA VAL A 19 -3.22 1.40 10.76
C VAL A 19 -2.53 2.75 10.57
N LEU A 20 -1.20 2.82 10.57
CA LEU A 20 -0.47 4.06 10.31
C LEU A 20 -0.70 4.58 8.87
N ASN A 21 -0.89 3.68 7.91
CA ASN A 21 -1.21 4.01 6.53
C ASN A 21 -2.61 4.63 6.35
N LEU A 22 -3.41 4.72 7.43
CA LEU A 22 -4.65 5.51 7.42
C LEU A 22 -4.42 6.95 6.95
N ALA A 23 -3.23 7.51 7.20
CA ALA A 23 -2.86 8.86 6.75
C ALA A 23 -2.89 9.03 5.22
N GLU A 24 -2.79 7.93 4.45
CA GLU A 24 -2.85 7.94 2.99
C GLU A 24 -4.26 7.70 2.43
N LEU A 25 -5.19 7.23 3.24
CA LEU A 25 -6.51 6.79 2.77
C LEU A 25 -7.20 7.88 1.94
N GLY A 26 -7.50 7.51 0.70
CA GLY A 26 -8.19 8.40 -0.23
C GLY A 26 -7.31 9.36 -1.03
N VAL A 27 -6.05 9.62 -0.63
CA VAL A 27 -5.16 10.56 -1.34
C VAL A 27 -4.89 10.07 -2.76
N GLY A 28 -4.43 8.83 -2.92
CA GLY A 28 -4.17 8.23 -4.23
C GLY A 28 -5.39 8.27 -5.14
N SER A 29 -6.52 7.76 -4.67
CA SER A 29 -7.77 7.72 -5.47
C SER A 29 -8.29 9.11 -5.83
N ALA A 30 -8.21 10.10 -4.92
CA ALA A 30 -8.63 11.47 -5.19
C ALA A 30 -7.76 12.13 -6.26
N MET A 31 -6.45 11.85 -6.25
CA MET A 31 -5.50 12.38 -7.24
C MET A 31 -5.70 11.77 -8.62
N VAL A 32 -5.82 10.43 -8.71
CA VAL A 32 -6.12 9.74 -9.98
C VAL A 32 -7.39 10.31 -10.61
N TYR A 33 -8.45 10.43 -9.82
CA TYR A 33 -9.71 11.01 -10.29
C TYR A 33 -9.53 12.46 -10.78
N SER A 34 -8.73 13.26 -10.08
CA SER A 34 -8.51 14.65 -10.45
C SER A 34 -7.69 14.81 -11.74
N MET A 35 -6.97 13.77 -12.17
CA MET A 35 -6.18 13.75 -13.40
C MET A 35 -7.01 13.36 -14.64
N TYR A 36 -8.14 12.67 -14.51
CA TYR A 36 -8.91 12.19 -15.66
C TYR A 36 -9.33 13.31 -16.63
N LYS A 37 -9.88 14.41 -16.10
CA LYS A 37 -10.30 15.54 -16.94
C LYS A 37 -9.10 16.24 -17.60
N PRO A 38 -8.02 16.62 -16.90
CA PRO A 38 -6.83 17.17 -17.54
C PRO A 38 -6.23 16.26 -18.62
N ILE A 39 -6.23 14.94 -18.41
CA ILE A 39 -5.73 13.97 -19.39
C ILE A 39 -6.64 13.95 -20.63
N SER A 40 -7.95 13.98 -20.48
CA SER A 40 -8.89 13.93 -21.62
C SER A 40 -8.82 15.16 -22.52
N VAL A 41 -8.32 16.30 -22.03
CA VAL A 41 -8.15 17.56 -22.78
C VAL A 41 -6.69 17.90 -23.06
N ASP A 42 -5.76 16.99 -22.77
CA ASP A 42 -4.29 17.12 -22.90
C ASP A 42 -3.72 18.39 -22.22
N ASP A 43 -4.28 18.76 -21.04
CA ASP A 43 -3.76 19.87 -20.23
C ASP A 43 -2.52 19.43 -19.44
N LYS A 44 -1.37 19.45 -20.12
CA LYS A 44 -0.08 19.07 -19.53
C LYS A 44 0.30 19.90 -18.32
N LYS A 45 -0.04 21.21 -18.32
CA LYS A 45 0.28 22.11 -17.20
C LYS A 45 -0.47 21.70 -15.93
N MET A 46 -1.75 21.39 -16.07
CA MET A 46 -2.58 20.95 -14.95
C MET A 46 -2.11 19.58 -14.43
N ILE A 47 -1.78 18.63 -15.30
CA ILE A 47 -1.25 17.32 -14.92
C ILE A 47 0.07 17.46 -14.14
N CYS A 48 1.02 18.28 -14.61
CA CYS A 48 2.28 18.55 -13.94
C CYS A 48 2.07 19.17 -12.54
N ALA A 49 1.15 20.12 -12.42
CA ALA A 49 0.81 20.75 -11.14
C ALA A 49 0.16 19.78 -10.15
N LEU A 50 -0.71 18.89 -10.62
CA LEU A 50 -1.29 17.79 -9.83
C LEU A 50 -0.21 16.81 -9.35
N MET A 51 0.73 16.42 -10.21
CA MET A 51 1.87 15.57 -9.81
C MET A 51 2.73 16.22 -8.73
N LYS A 52 2.96 17.54 -8.80
CA LYS A 52 3.69 18.28 -7.75
C LYS A 52 2.94 18.26 -6.42
N LEU A 53 1.62 18.50 -6.45
CA LEU A 53 0.79 18.42 -5.25
C LEU A 53 0.84 17.02 -4.63
N TYR A 54 0.69 15.98 -5.45
CA TYR A 54 0.74 14.58 -5.02
C TYR A 54 2.10 14.23 -4.39
N ARG A 55 3.20 14.62 -5.05
CA ARG A 55 4.54 14.47 -4.47
C ARG A 55 4.67 15.12 -3.10
N THR A 56 4.09 16.31 -2.93
CA THR A 56 4.12 17.02 -1.64
C THR A 56 3.31 16.28 -0.58
N TYR A 57 2.11 15.82 -0.93
CA TYR A 57 1.27 15.05 0.00
C TYR A 57 1.94 13.77 0.43
N TYR A 58 2.52 13.00 -0.48
CA TYR A 58 3.23 11.75 -0.14
C TYR A 58 4.45 11.98 0.74
N ARG A 59 5.16 13.08 0.56
CA ARG A 59 6.27 13.46 1.46
C ARG A 59 5.77 13.77 2.87
N VAL A 60 4.69 14.54 2.98
CA VAL A 60 4.09 14.88 4.28
C VAL A 60 3.53 13.64 4.96
N ILE A 61 2.81 12.79 4.23
CA ILE A 61 2.28 11.52 4.74
C ILE A 61 3.42 10.64 5.26
N GLY A 62 4.50 10.49 4.50
CA GLY A 62 5.67 9.72 4.94
C GLY A 62 6.30 10.26 6.22
N ILE A 63 6.36 11.60 6.40
CA ILE A 63 6.83 12.23 7.65
C ILE A 63 5.85 11.92 8.81
N ILE A 64 4.55 12.03 8.58
CA ILE A 64 3.54 11.73 9.60
C ILE A 64 3.63 10.26 10.03
N ILE A 65 3.72 9.34 9.08
CA ILE A 65 3.86 7.90 9.36
C ILE A 65 5.17 7.61 10.11
N ALA A 66 6.29 8.22 9.71
CA ALA A 66 7.56 8.07 10.41
C ALA A 66 7.46 8.58 11.85
N PHE A 67 6.88 9.76 12.06
CA PHE A 67 6.72 10.35 13.39
C PHE A 67 5.81 9.50 14.28
N LEU A 68 4.61 9.16 13.81
CA LEU A 68 3.66 8.34 14.57
C LEU A 68 4.24 6.93 14.83
N GLY A 69 4.91 6.35 13.83
CA GLY A 69 5.59 5.06 13.98
C GLY A 69 6.67 5.09 15.04
N LEU A 70 7.50 6.14 15.10
CA LEU A 70 8.50 6.30 16.15
C LEU A 70 7.88 6.51 17.54
N CYS A 71 6.77 7.24 17.63
CA CYS A 71 6.02 7.40 18.88
C CYS A 71 5.44 6.07 19.40
N LEU A 72 5.18 5.09 18.53
CA LEU A 72 4.69 3.77 18.92
C LEU A 72 5.80 2.84 19.44
N VAL A 73 7.09 3.10 19.16
CA VAL A 73 8.20 2.24 19.57
C VAL A 73 8.14 1.81 21.06
N PRO A 74 7.93 2.72 22.05
CA PRO A 74 7.87 2.34 23.43
C PRO A 74 6.66 1.46 23.80
N PHE A 75 5.63 1.44 22.97
CA PHE A 75 4.42 0.66 23.21
C PHE A 75 4.48 -0.74 22.58
N ILE A 76 5.42 -1.00 21.65
CA ILE A 76 5.53 -2.27 20.93
C ILE A 76 5.61 -3.48 21.89
N PRO A 77 6.42 -3.49 22.98
CA PRO A 77 6.45 -4.62 23.89
C PRO A 77 5.11 -4.92 24.58
N LYS A 78 4.26 -3.90 24.77
CA LYS A 78 2.93 -4.09 25.39
C LYS A 78 1.93 -4.77 24.46
N LEU A 79 2.20 -4.75 23.15
CA LEU A 79 1.36 -5.40 22.13
C LEU A 79 1.76 -6.86 21.88
N ILE A 80 2.81 -7.34 22.59
CA ILE A 80 3.32 -8.70 22.45
C ILE A 80 3.28 -9.37 23.82
N LYS A 81 2.33 -10.29 24.01
CA LYS A 81 2.14 -10.99 25.29
C LYS A 81 3.08 -12.20 25.46
N SER A 82 3.61 -12.74 24.38
CA SER A 82 4.44 -13.97 24.41
C SER A 82 5.93 -13.66 24.30
N ASP A 83 6.75 -14.65 24.64
CA ASP A 83 8.20 -14.56 24.47
C ASP A 83 8.56 -14.37 22.99
N VAL A 84 9.38 -13.38 22.75
CA VAL A 84 9.97 -13.11 21.44
C VAL A 84 11.15 -14.05 21.24
N PRO A 85 11.43 -14.54 20.01
CA PRO A 85 12.63 -15.28 19.73
C PRO A 85 13.89 -14.57 20.24
N ALA A 86 14.76 -15.27 20.96
CA ALA A 86 15.91 -14.69 21.66
C ALA A 86 16.94 -14.01 20.74
N ASP A 87 16.90 -14.35 19.45
CA ASP A 87 17.78 -13.81 18.41
C ASP A 87 17.26 -12.52 17.78
N ILE A 88 16.06 -12.05 18.20
CA ILE A 88 15.43 -10.85 17.64
C ILE A 88 15.36 -9.70 18.64
N ASN A 89 15.83 -8.54 18.19
CA ASN A 89 15.52 -7.26 18.82
C ASN A 89 14.27 -6.67 18.15
N ILE A 90 13.15 -6.65 18.90
CA ILE A 90 11.83 -6.20 18.42
C ILE A 90 11.89 -4.77 17.89
N TYR A 91 12.64 -3.91 18.54
CA TYR A 91 12.74 -2.49 18.17
C TYR A 91 13.40 -2.32 16.80
N ILE A 92 14.53 -3.02 16.58
CA ILE A 92 15.24 -2.98 15.30
C ILE A 92 14.33 -3.52 14.18
N LEU A 93 13.65 -4.63 14.43
CA LEU A 93 12.76 -5.25 13.46
C LEU A 93 11.59 -4.34 13.11
N TYR A 94 10.98 -3.69 14.10
CA TYR A 94 9.91 -2.74 13.89
C TYR A 94 10.38 -1.53 13.08
N ILE A 95 11.54 -0.95 13.42
CA ILE A 95 12.11 0.20 12.70
C ILE A 95 12.43 -0.16 11.25
N LEU A 96 12.94 -1.36 10.98
CA LEU A 96 13.15 -1.83 9.60
C LEU A 96 11.83 -1.89 8.81
N ASN A 97 10.78 -2.48 9.38
CA ASN A 97 9.46 -2.53 8.74
C ASN A 97 8.85 -1.13 8.55
N LEU A 98 8.98 -0.24 9.53
CA LEU A 98 8.57 1.15 9.42
C LEU A 98 9.33 1.86 8.28
N SER A 99 10.63 1.61 8.15
CA SER A 99 11.47 2.17 7.08
C SER A 99 11.01 1.71 5.70
N VAL A 100 10.63 0.43 5.52
CA VAL A 100 10.03 -0.08 4.28
C VAL A 100 8.81 0.75 3.91
N THR A 101 7.92 0.97 4.88
CA THR A 101 6.68 1.72 4.68
C THR A 101 6.97 3.19 4.33
N VAL A 102 7.81 3.88 5.08
CA VAL A 102 8.14 5.30 4.83
C VAL A 102 8.81 5.49 3.47
N LEU A 103 9.74 4.60 3.10
CA LEU A 103 10.41 4.64 1.80
C LEU A 103 9.43 4.41 0.64
N SER A 104 8.39 3.60 0.83
CA SER A 104 7.37 3.38 -0.20
C SER A 104 6.66 4.70 -0.59
N TYR A 105 6.50 5.64 0.33
CA TYR A 105 5.92 6.96 0.07
C TYR A 105 6.93 7.94 -0.51
N TRP A 106 8.17 7.93 -0.08
CA TRP A 106 9.18 8.92 -0.49
C TRP A 106 9.81 8.61 -1.84
N LEU A 107 9.94 7.34 -2.19
CA LEU A 107 10.58 6.90 -3.44
C LEU A 107 9.60 6.91 -4.61
N PHE A 108 9.34 8.08 -5.17
CA PHE A 108 8.62 8.29 -6.44
C PHE A 108 7.19 7.72 -6.51
N ALA A 109 6.53 7.42 -5.39
CA ALA A 109 5.18 6.88 -5.36
C ALA A 109 4.16 7.72 -6.18
N TYR A 110 4.36 9.04 -6.28
CA TYR A 110 3.53 9.94 -7.08
C TYR A 110 3.51 9.60 -8.58
N LYS A 111 4.46 8.85 -9.10
CA LYS A 111 4.48 8.42 -10.50
C LYS A 111 3.50 7.29 -10.80
N ASN A 112 3.18 6.46 -9.81
CA ASN A 112 2.13 5.43 -9.97
C ASN A 112 0.78 6.07 -10.31
N CYS A 113 0.46 7.22 -9.69
CA CYS A 113 -0.76 7.96 -9.97
C CYS A 113 -0.91 8.34 -11.45
N LEU A 114 0.20 8.67 -12.12
CA LEU A 114 0.17 9.00 -13.56
C LEU A 114 -0.17 7.76 -14.41
N LEU A 115 0.39 6.59 -14.09
CA LEU A 115 0.05 5.34 -14.76
C LEU A 115 -1.43 4.97 -14.54
N ASP A 116 -1.88 5.05 -13.30
CA ASP A 116 -3.28 4.73 -12.94
C ASP A 116 -4.28 5.68 -13.63
N ALA A 117 -3.94 6.97 -13.70
CA ALA A 117 -4.77 7.97 -14.37
C ALA A 117 -4.85 7.76 -15.90
N HIS A 118 -3.80 7.24 -16.51
CA HIS A 118 -3.79 6.82 -17.92
C HIS A 118 -4.31 5.39 -18.14
N GLN A 119 -4.86 4.76 -17.10
CA GLN A 119 -5.35 3.37 -17.13
C GLN A 119 -4.27 2.35 -17.54
N ARG A 120 -2.99 2.66 -17.27
CA ARG A 120 -1.82 1.81 -17.55
C ARG A 120 -1.36 1.04 -16.31
N THR A 121 -2.32 0.51 -15.56
CA THR A 121 -2.06 -0.37 -14.40
C THR A 121 -1.30 -1.64 -14.81
N ASP A 122 -1.39 -2.05 -16.09
CA ASP A 122 -0.63 -3.16 -16.65
C ASP A 122 0.88 -2.97 -16.49
N VAL A 123 1.38 -1.74 -16.65
CA VAL A 123 2.81 -1.41 -16.53
C VAL A 123 3.27 -1.55 -15.07
N ALA A 124 2.54 -0.93 -14.14
CA ALA A 124 2.84 -1.04 -12.71
C ALA A 124 2.79 -2.50 -12.24
N SER A 125 1.78 -3.27 -12.68
CA SER A 125 1.63 -4.68 -12.35
C SER A 125 2.77 -5.55 -12.89
N LYS A 126 3.25 -5.31 -14.11
CA LYS A 126 4.41 -6.03 -14.67
C LYS A 126 5.68 -5.77 -13.88
N VAL A 127 5.96 -4.50 -13.54
CA VAL A 127 7.13 -4.14 -12.72
C VAL A 127 7.04 -4.83 -11.36
N THR A 128 5.88 -4.75 -10.70
CA THR A 128 5.64 -5.38 -9.40
C THR A 128 5.77 -6.90 -9.47
N LEU A 129 5.27 -7.54 -10.52
CA LEU A 129 5.40 -8.99 -10.71
C LEU A 129 6.87 -9.41 -10.79
N VAL A 130 7.68 -8.71 -11.59
CA VAL A 130 9.10 -9.03 -11.75
C VAL A 130 9.86 -8.80 -10.44
N THR A 131 9.64 -7.67 -9.80
CA THR A 131 10.35 -7.33 -8.55
C THR A 131 9.94 -8.22 -7.39
N ASN A 132 8.65 -8.57 -7.24
CA ASN A 132 8.19 -9.49 -6.22
C ASN A 132 8.70 -10.91 -6.46
N THR A 133 8.71 -11.37 -7.70
CA THR A 133 9.28 -12.69 -8.04
C THR A 133 10.76 -12.75 -7.65
N LEU A 134 11.53 -11.73 -8.00
CA LEU A 134 12.93 -11.61 -7.61
C LEU A 134 13.08 -11.58 -6.08
N GLN A 135 12.26 -10.77 -5.41
CA GLN A 135 12.23 -10.69 -3.95
C GLN A 135 12.00 -12.06 -3.32
N TYR A 136 10.97 -12.80 -3.73
CA TYR A 136 10.65 -14.10 -3.13
C TYR A 136 11.74 -15.13 -3.37
N ILE A 137 12.37 -15.12 -4.56
CA ILE A 137 13.52 -15.99 -4.84
C ILE A 137 14.67 -15.68 -3.87
N VAL A 138 15.06 -14.41 -3.74
CA VAL A 138 16.15 -13.99 -2.85
C VAL A 138 15.80 -14.27 -1.40
N GLN A 139 14.56 -14.02 -0.96
CA GLN A 139 14.08 -14.32 0.38
C GLN A 139 14.11 -15.82 0.68
N PHE A 140 13.73 -16.66 -0.27
CA PHE A 140 13.81 -18.12 -0.14
C PHE A 140 15.27 -18.56 0.10
N PHE A 141 16.21 -18.08 -0.70
CA PHE A 141 17.64 -18.36 -0.49
C PHE A 141 18.15 -17.82 0.85
N THR A 142 17.74 -16.61 1.24
CA THR A 142 18.11 -16.01 2.52
C THR A 142 17.64 -16.88 3.71
N LEU A 143 16.42 -17.39 3.66
CA LEU A 143 15.89 -18.26 4.72
C LEU A 143 16.55 -19.64 4.74
N CYS A 144 16.88 -20.21 3.58
CA CYS A 144 17.48 -21.54 3.49
C CYS A 144 18.96 -21.55 3.92
N PHE A 145 19.73 -20.54 3.48
CA PHE A 145 21.18 -20.51 3.67
C PHE A 145 21.64 -19.66 4.86
N LEU A 146 21.08 -18.46 5.02
CA LEU A 146 21.50 -17.51 6.06
C LEU A 146 20.73 -17.72 7.36
N LYS A 147 19.47 -18.21 7.30
CA LYS A 147 18.57 -18.39 8.46
C LYS A 147 18.47 -17.11 9.32
N ASN A 148 18.54 -15.95 8.68
CA ASN A 148 18.57 -14.65 9.35
C ASN A 148 17.34 -13.83 8.95
N TYR A 149 16.49 -13.52 9.94
CA TYR A 149 15.24 -12.82 9.71
C TYR A 149 15.43 -11.33 9.37
N TYR A 150 16.49 -10.70 9.89
CA TYR A 150 16.81 -9.31 9.50
C TYR A 150 17.18 -9.22 8.03
N ALA A 151 17.97 -10.18 7.51
CA ALA A 151 18.31 -10.23 6.10
C ALA A 151 17.04 -10.39 5.24
N TYR A 152 16.08 -11.22 5.66
CA TYR A 152 14.78 -11.35 5.00
C TYR A 152 14.04 -10.02 4.88
N ILE A 153 13.97 -9.21 5.95
CA ILE A 153 13.32 -7.89 5.93
C ILE A 153 14.11 -6.89 5.09
N ILE A 154 15.45 -6.91 5.15
CA ILE A 154 16.29 -6.03 4.31
C ILE A 154 16.06 -6.32 2.81
N VAL A 155 15.89 -7.57 2.42
CA VAL A 155 15.53 -7.94 1.05
C VAL A 155 14.18 -7.32 0.65
N SER A 156 13.19 -7.31 1.55
CA SER A 156 11.90 -6.64 1.30
C SER A 156 12.07 -5.13 1.08
N LEU A 157 12.91 -4.49 1.90
CA LEU A 157 13.23 -3.07 1.78
C LEU A 157 13.89 -2.74 0.43
N ALA A 158 14.87 -3.53 0.05
CA ALA A 158 15.56 -3.39 -1.23
C ALA A 158 14.61 -3.61 -2.42
N ALA A 159 13.75 -4.61 -2.35
CA ALA A 159 12.75 -4.90 -3.38
C ALA A 159 11.71 -3.78 -3.50
N GLN A 160 11.23 -3.22 -2.39
CA GLN A 160 10.31 -2.07 -2.41
C GLN A 160 10.96 -0.85 -3.06
N ALA A 161 12.20 -0.55 -2.70
CA ALA A 161 12.96 0.54 -3.32
C ALA A 161 13.14 0.31 -4.84
N LEU A 162 13.51 -0.91 -5.22
CA LEU A 162 13.69 -1.31 -6.62
C LEU A 162 12.37 -1.16 -7.41
N THR A 163 11.25 -1.63 -6.88
CA THR A 163 9.93 -1.49 -7.49
C THR A 163 9.59 -0.02 -7.76
N ASN A 164 9.77 0.84 -6.78
CA ASN A 164 9.46 2.26 -6.90
C ASN A 164 10.39 2.96 -7.92
N ILE A 165 11.68 2.63 -7.91
CA ILE A 165 12.66 3.20 -8.85
C ILE A 165 12.34 2.72 -10.28
N LEU A 166 12.14 1.42 -10.49
CA LEU A 166 11.82 0.87 -11.81
C LEU A 166 10.51 1.45 -12.35
N THR A 167 9.47 1.51 -11.54
CA THR A 167 8.20 2.14 -11.93
C THR A 167 8.41 3.61 -12.31
N ALA A 168 9.22 4.35 -11.54
CA ALA A 168 9.54 5.73 -11.83
C ALA A 168 10.32 5.91 -13.15
N VAL A 169 11.27 5.03 -13.43
CA VAL A 169 12.06 5.04 -14.68
C VAL A 169 11.14 4.75 -15.87
N VAL A 170 10.36 3.68 -15.80
CA VAL A 170 9.43 3.29 -16.87
C VAL A 170 8.40 4.41 -17.12
N THR A 171 7.80 4.96 -16.06
CA THR A 171 6.85 6.07 -16.17
C THR A 171 7.48 7.29 -16.83
N THR A 172 8.72 7.63 -16.46
CA THR A 172 9.43 8.77 -17.06
C THR A 172 9.75 8.54 -18.53
N HIS A 173 10.07 7.31 -18.90
CA HIS A 173 10.33 6.97 -20.31
C HIS A 173 9.04 7.01 -21.15
N MET A 174 7.92 6.56 -20.59
CA MET A 174 6.60 6.59 -21.26
C MET A 174 6.03 8.03 -21.38
N TYR A 175 6.29 8.85 -20.37
CA TYR A 175 5.73 10.19 -20.25
C TYR A 175 6.81 11.22 -19.92
N PRO A 176 7.72 11.54 -20.85
CA PRO A 176 8.87 12.43 -20.59
C PRO A 176 8.47 13.89 -20.33
N ASP A 177 7.32 14.32 -20.86
CA ASP A 177 6.83 15.68 -20.75
C ASP A 177 6.21 15.99 -19.37
N TYR A 178 5.82 14.97 -18.59
CA TYR A 178 5.13 15.16 -17.33
C TYR A 178 6.13 15.24 -16.17
N ARG A 179 6.40 16.48 -15.75
CA ARG A 179 7.27 16.79 -14.61
C ARG A 179 6.46 17.39 -13.46
N PRO A 180 6.82 17.13 -12.18
CA PRO A 180 6.10 17.69 -11.03
C PRO A 180 6.41 19.19 -10.88
N GLU A 181 5.80 20.04 -11.70
CA GLU A 181 6.01 21.47 -11.82
C GLU A 181 4.67 22.24 -11.78
N GLY A 182 4.73 23.56 -11.59
CA GLY A 182 3.55 24.42 -11.60
C GLY A 182 2.87 24.56 -10.25
N ASN A 183 1.77 25.30 -10.22
CA ASN A 183 0.97 25.55 -9.02
C ASN A 183 -0.52 25.45 -9.38
N LEU A 184 -1.31 24.95 -8.45
CA LEU A 184 -2.77 24.86 -8.55
C LEU A 184 -3.43 26.03 -7.84
N SER A 185 -4.62 26.43 -8.31
CA SER A 185 -5.46 27.39 -7.58
C SER A 185 -5.92 26.82 -6.24
N LYS A 186 -6.19 27.70 -5.27
CA LYS A 186 -6.68 27.29 -3.96
C LYS A 186 -8.02 26.54 -4.03
N GLU A 187 -8.86 26.89 -5.00
CA GLU A 187 -10.16 26.22 -5.21
C GLU A 187 -9.99 24.77 -5.64
N VAL A 188 -9.09 24.49 -6.58
CA VAL A 188 -8.77 23.10 -7.01
C VAL A 188 -8.22 22.29 -5.86
N ILE A 189 -7.28 22.83 -5.09
CA ILE A 189 -6.70 22.16 -3.91
C ILE A 189 -7.79 21.88 -2.88
N SER A 190 -8.68 22.84 -2.60
CA SER A 190 -9.80 22.66 -1.67
C SER A 190 -10.76 21.56 -2.11
N GLY A 191 -11.07 21.49 -3.41
CA GLY A 191 -11.89 20.42 -3.99
C GLY A 191 -11.26 19.04 -3.84
N ILE A 192 -9.94 18.93 -4.06
CA ILE A 192 -9.18 17.68 -3.87
C ILE A 192 -9.19 17.28 -2.38
N ASN A 193 -8.94 18.20 -1.47
CA ASN A 193 -8.94 17.93 -0.02
C ASN A 193 -10.30 17.47 0.49
N ARG A 194 -11.39 18.06 -0.01
CA ARG A 194 -12.75 17.60 0.32
C ARG A 194 -12.95 16.14 -0.13
N ARG A 195 -12.55 15.80 -1.33
CA ARG A 195 -12.63 14.43 -1.85
C ARG A 195 -11.77 13.44 -1.07
N ILE A 196 -10.54 13.84 -0.68
CA ILE A 196 -9.68 13.02 0.19
C ILE A 196 -10.40 12.72 1.50
N ARG A 197 -10.99 13.72 2.14
CA ARG A 197 -11.73 13.55 3.40
C ARG A 197 -12.92 12.60 3.25
N ASP A 198 -13.69 12.72 2.17
CA ASP A 198 -14.86 11.87 1.94
C ASP A 198 -14.44 10.41 1.71
N LEU A 199 -13.37 10.18 0.93
CA LEU A 199 -12.79 8.86 0.72
C LEU A 199 -12.12 8.28 1.98
N PHE A 200 -11.47 9.12 2.79
CA PHE A 200 -10.92 8.72 4.08
C PHE A 200 -12.00 8.15 4.98
N THR A 201 -13.09 8.88 5.15
CA THR A 201 -14.22 8.45 6.00
C THR A 201 -14.80 7.11 5.53
N SER A 202 -14.96 6.93 4.22
CA SER A 202 -15.46 5.68 3.64
C SER A 202 -14.55 4.47 3.88
N LYS A 203 -13.22 4.65 3.82
CA LYS A 203 -12.25 3.56 3.92
C LYS A 203 -11.81 3.26 5.36
N LEU A 204 -12.00 4.21 6.28
CA LEU A 204 -11.54 4.10 7.67
C LEU A 204 -12.05 2.84 8.38
N GLY A 205 -13.36 2.58 8.26
CA GLY A 205 -13.98 1.40 8.88
C GLY A 205 -13.38 0.08 8.42
N VAL A 206 -13.12 -0.05 7.12
CA VAL A 206 -12.54 -1.27 6.54
C VAL A 206 -11.15 -1.55 7.11
N VAL A 207 -10.30 -0.53 7.22
CA VAL A 207 -8.93 -0.71 7.74
C VAL A 207 -8.96 -1.04 9.23
N ILE A 208 -9.81 -0.38 10.02
CA ILE A 208 -9.94 -0.66 11.45
C ILE A 208 -10.36 -2.11 11.65
N VAL A 209 -11.40 -2.58 10.96
CA VAL A 209 -11.89 -3.95 11.08
C VAL A 209 -10.80 -4.96 10.71
N ASN A 210 -10.10 -4.76 9.60
CA ASN A 210 -9.06 -5.70 9.14
C ASN A 210 -7.81 -5.76 10.04
N SER A 211 -7.52 -4.70 10.80
CA SER A 211 -6.29 -4.62 11.61
C SER A 211 -6.54 -4.89 13.09
N ALA A 212 -7.74 -4.64 13.59
CA ALA A 212 -8.07 -4.75 15.02
C ALA A 212 -7.86 -6.17 15.53
N ASP A 213 -8.35 -7.18 14.81
CA ASP A 213 -8.25 -8.59 15.22
C ASP A 213 -6.79 -9.00 15.46
N THR A 214 -5.91 -8.63 14.54
CA THR A 214 -4.48 -8.96 14.63
C THR A 214 -3.83 -8.35 15.87
N ILE A 215 -4.12 -7.08 16.15
CA ILE A 215 -3.55 -6.35 17.29
C ILE A 215 -4.09 -6.94 18.60
N VAL A 216 -5.41 -7.19 18.68
CA VAL A 216 -6.06 -7.75 19.88
C VAL A 216 -5.55 -9.16 20.15
N ILE A 217 -5.50 -10.04 19.14
CA ILE A 217 -5.00 -11.41 19.30
C ILE A 217 -3.55 -11.40 19.79
N SER A 218 -2.70 -10.56 19.23
CA SER A 218 -1.30 -10.44 19.69
C SER A 218 -1.19 -9.99 21.14
N ALA A 219 -1.97 -8.97 21.53
CA ALA A 219 -1.90 -8.37 22.84
C ALA A 219 -2.46 -9.27 23.96
N PHE A 220 -3.45 -10.11 23.67
CA PHE A 220 -4.14 -10.93 24.66
C PHE A 220 -3.81 -12.42 24.59
N LEU A 221 -3.58 -12.96 23.39
CA LEU A 221 -3.37 -14.40 23.16
C LEU A 221 -1.94 -14.74 22.73
N GLY A 222 -1.16 -13.76 22.29
CA GLY A 222 0.25 -13.89 21.93
C GLY A 222 0.50 -14.28 20.47
N LEU A 223 1.78 -14.31 20.08
CA LEU A 223 2.23 -14.43 18.70
C LEU A 223 1.91 -15.79 18.06
N THR A 224 1.92 -16.86 18.84
CA THR A 224 1.62 -18.21 18.32
C THR A 224 0.17 -18.32 17.87
N MET A 225 -0.77 -17.84 18.71
CA MET A 225 -2.19 -17.80 18.35
C MET A 225 -2.46 -16.86 17.18
N LEU A 226 -1.78 -15.73 17.15
CA LEU A 226 -1.85 -14.82 16.00
C LEU A 226 -1.39 -15.50 14.71
N ALA A 227 -0.29 -16.24 14.73
CA ALA A 227 0.21 -16.92 13.52
C ALA A 227 -0.76 -18.00 13.04
N ILE A 228 -1.40 -18.75 13.96
CA ILE A 228 -2.44 -19.73 13.60
C ILE A 228 -3.63 -19.01 12.95
N TYR A 229 -4.13 -17.94 13.58
CA TYR A 229 -5.21 -17.12 13.03
C TYR A 229 -4.89 -16.61 11.63
N GLN A 230 -3.69 -16.09 11.41
CA GLN A 230 -3.25 -15.54 10.12
C GLN A 230 -3.19 -16.60 9.01
N ASN A 231 -2.86 -17.85 9.32
CA ASN A 231 -2.89 -18.94 8.33
C ASN A 231 -4.33 -19.19 7.83
N TYR A 232 -5.31 -19.26 8.74
CA TYR A 232 -6.72 -19.42 8.36
C TYR A 232 -7.24 -18.17 7.63
N PHE A 233 -6.89 -16.99 8.12
CA PHE A 233 -7.28 -15.71 7.51
C PHE A 233 -6.73 -15.58 6.08
N PHE A 234 -5.50 -16.03 5.84
CA PHE A 234 -4.90 -16.06 4.50
C PHE A 234 -5.69 -16.94 3.53
N ILE A 235 -6.11 -18.14 3.97
CA ILE A 235 -6.92 -19.05 3.15
C ILE A 235 -8.27 -18.40 2.82
N MET A 236 -8.95 -17.86 3.84
CA MET A 236 -10.23 -17.17 3.63
C MET A 236 -10.11 -15.98 2.69
N ASN A 237 -9.11 -15.11 2.88
CA ASN A 237 -8.89 -13.96 2.02
C ASN A 237 -8.54 -14.35 0.58
N SER A 238 -7.83 -15.45 0.38
CA SER A 238 -7.54 -15.96 -0.96
C SER A 238 -8.83 -16.35 -1.70
N ILE A 239 -9.75 -17.01 -1.02
CA ILE A 239 -11.07 -17.36 -1.59
C ILE A 239 -11.89 -16.10 -1.86
N ILE A 240 -11.97 -15.18 -0.90
CA ILE A 240 -12.69 -13.90 -1.04
C ILE A 240 -12.13 -13.10 -2.22
N SER A 241 -10.81 -13.09 -2.40
CA SER A 241 -10.16 -12.38 -3.49
C SER A 241 -10.56 -12.91 -4.86
N ILE A 242 -10.62 -14.24 -5.03
CA ILE A 242 -11.09 -14.86 -6.27
C ILE A 242 -12.55 -14.48 -6.55
N VAL A 243 -13.41 -14.57 -5.55
CA VAL A 243 -14.83 -14.20 -5.66
C VAL A 243 -14.97 -12.71 -6.02
N THR A 244 -14.18 -11.84 -5.37
CA THR A 244 -14.19 -10.39 -5.62
C THR A 244 -13.79 -10.06 -7.06
N ILE A 245 -12.79 -10.76 -7.63
CA ILE A 245 -12.39 -10.57 -9.04
C ILE A 245 -13.55 -10.91 -9.98
N ILE A 246 -14.27 -12.01 -9.72
CA ILE A 246 -15.44 -12.41 -10.52
C ILE A 246 -16.53 -11.33 -10.45
N PHE A 247 -16.87 -10.87 -9.24
CA PHE A 247 -17.87 -9.81 -9.07
C PHE A 247 -17.43 -8.47 -9.70
N ALA A 248 -16.16 -8.12 -9.60
CA ALA A 248 -15.62 -6.91 -10.22
C ALA A 248 -15.77 -6.96 -11.77
N ALA A 249 -15.49 -8.12 -12.38
CA ALA A 249 -15.67 -8.32 -13.81
C ALA A 249 -17.16 -8.22 -14.22
N CYS A 250 -18.06 -8.85 -13.45
CA CYS A 250 -19.49 -8.75 -13.66
C CYS A 250 -19.99 -7.30 -13.51
N THR A 251 -19.54 -6.57 -12.51
CA THR A 251 -19.94 -5.18 -12.25
C THR A 251 -19.59 -4.26 -13.41
N ALA A 252 -18.42 -4.43 -14.02
CA ALA A 252 -18.00 -3.68 -15.20
C ALA A 252 -18.90 -3.95 -16.40
N GLY A 253 -19.24 -5.23 -16.65
CA GLY A 253 -20.15 -5.65 -17.72
C GLY A 253 -21.58 -5.11 -17.52
N ILE A 254 -22.12 -5.26 -16.32
CA ILE A 254 -23.45 -4.75 -15.95
C ILE A 254 -23.49 -3.21 -16.06
N GLY A 255 -22.48 -2.53 -15.56
CA GLY A 255 -22.39 -1.06 -15.66
C GLY A 255 -22.41 -0.56 -17.09
N ASN A 256 -21.71 -1.23 -18.00
CA ASN A 256 -21.73 -0.91 -19.43
C ASN A 256 -23.10 -1.21 -20.05
N SER A 257 -23.70 -2.37 -19.75
CA SER A 257 -25.03 -2.77 -20.26
C SER A 257 -26.13 -1.76 -19.85
N ILE A 258 -26.11 -1.30 -18.59
CA ILE A 258 -27.08 -0.30 -18.09
C ILE A 258 -27.02 1.02 -18.88
N ILE A 259 -25.83 1.40 -19.37
CA ILE A 259 -25.61 2.66 -20.10
C ILE A 259 -25.95 2.51 -21.58
N VAL A 260 -25.62 1.37 -22.19
CA VAL A 260 -25.66 1.17 -23.65
C VAL A 260 -26.94 0.49 -24.11
N GLU A 261 -27.56 -0.37 -23.30
CA GLU A 261 -28.70 -1.17 -23.67
C GLU A 261 -30.02 -0.59 -23.11
N THR A 262 -31.14 -0.97 -23.77
CA THR A 262 -32.48 -0.55 -23.32
C THR A 262 -32.88 -1.25 -22.04
N LYS A 263 -33.79 -0.63 -21.27
CA LYS A 263 -34.30 -1.21 -20.01
C LYS A 263 -34.90 -2.60 -20.18
N GLU A 264 -35.53 -2.86 -21.31
CA GLU A 264 -36.15 -4.15 -21.64
C GLU A 264 -35.16 -5.29 -21.83
N LYS A 265 -33.92 -4.96 -22.18
CA LYS A 265 -32.84 -5.94 -22.38
C LYS A 265 -32.02 -6.22 -21.09
N ASN A 266 -32.12 -5.32 -20.11
CA ASN A 266 -31.45 -5.40 -18.80
C ASN A 266 -32.32 -6.10 -17.73
N PHE A 267 -33.57 -6.42 -18.02
CA PHE A 267 -34.52 -7.15 -17.20
C PHE A 267 -35.01 -8.41 -17.93
#